data_0cd67e7019e673ba885ee685e91fdd68
#
_entry.id   0cd67e7019e673ba885ee685e91fdd68
#
_cell.length_a   1.000
_cell.length_b   1.000
_cell.length_c   1.000
_cell.angle_alpha   90.00
_cell.angle_beta   90.00
_cell.angle_gamma   90.00
#
_symmetry.space_group_name_H-M   'P 1'
#
loop_
_entity.id
_entity.type
_entity.pdbx_description
1 polymer ?
#
loop_
_entity_poly.entity_id
_entity_poly.type
_entity_poly.pdbx_seq_one_letter_code
_entity_poly.pdbx_strand_id
1 'polypeptide(L)'
;MPYLNKRMLYQFQWGYRKEGRSPAEYREWAKDEFRPVLRRMLDIAIRKEILVPQAAYGYWRCAAEGNDVILFDTDGERELTRFSFPRQNKEGGLCIADFFHDAADGGAT
;
A
#
# COMPACT_ATOMS: atom_id res chain seq x y z
N MET A 1 -14.17 -4.17 10.19
CA MET A 1 -13.34 -3.98 8.98
C MET A 1 -13.17 -5.34 8.26
N PRO A 2 -14.05 -5.70 7.35
CA PRO A 2 -14.01 -7.00 6.67
C PRO A 2 -12.84 -7.17 5.70
N TYR A 3 -12.33 -6.07 5.17
CA TYR A 3 -11.28 -6.07 4.14
C TYR A 3 -9.84 -5.97 4.68
N LEU A 4 -9.67 -5.94 6.01
CA LEU A 4 -8.33 -5.89 6.60
C LEU A 4 -7.60 -7.21 6.40
N ASN A 5 -6.47 -7.20 5.72
CA ASN A 5 -5.59 -8.36 5.59
C ASN A 5 -4.80 -8.58 6.89
N LYS A 6 -5.40 -9.35 7.82
CA LYS A 6 -4.82 -9.61 9.13
C LYS A 6 -3.48 -10.34 9.08
N ARG A 7 -3.28 -11.18 8.06
CA ARG A 7 -2.00 -11.88 7.88
C ARG A 7 -0.87 -10.91 7.59
N MET A 8 -1.09 -9.97 6.67
CA MET A 8 -0.12 -8.93 6.37
C MET A 8 0.13 -8.04 7.59
N LEU A 9 -0.92 -7.65 8.30
CA LEU A 9 -0.80 -6.86 9.51
C LEU A 9 0.07 -7.56 10.56
N TYR A 10 -0.25 -8.80 10.92
CA TYR A 10 0.45 -9.49 12.01
C TYR A 10 1.87 -9.91 11.63
N GLN A 11 2.05 -10.51 10.45
CA GLN A 11 3.35 -11.07 10.06
C GLN A 11 4.35 -10.03 9.58
N PHE A 12 3.90 -9.00 8.85
CA PHE A 12 4.78 -8.05 8.19
C PHE A 12 4.79 -6.68 8.86
N GLN A 13 3.65 -6.16 9.26
CA GLN A 13 3.59 -4.84 9.90
C GLN A 13 3.94 -4.91 11.39
N TRP A 14 3.38 -5.88 12.10
CA TRP A 14 3.68 -6.10 13.52
C TRP A 14 4.89 -7.00 13.75
N GLY A 15 5.40 -7.68 12.73
CA GLY A 15 6.62 -8.48 12.80
C GLY A 15 6.48 -9.87 13.43
N TYR A 16 5.28 -10.32 13.75
CA TYR A 16 5.03 -11.65 14.33
C TYR A 16 5.09 -12.74 13.26
N ARG A 17 6.29 -13.14 12.89
CA ARG A 17 6.54 -14.14 11.86
C ARG A 17 6.14 -15.54 12.34
N LYS A 18 6.02 -16.48 11.40
CA LYS A 18 5.59 -17.86 11.70
C LYS A 18 6.54 -18.64 12.62
N GLU A 19 7.84 -18.39 12.52
CA GLU A 19 8.88 -19.02 13.35
C GLU A 19 8.75 -20.56 13.43
N GLY A 20 8.59 -21.21 12.27
CA GLY A 20 8.44 -22.67 12.18
C GLY A 20 7.02 -23.23 12.43
N ARG A 21 6.06 -22.38 12.84
CA ARG A 21 4.67 -22.80 13.02
C ARG A 21 4.00 -23.14 11.68
N SER A 22 3.18 -24.16 11.66
CA SER A 22 2.27 -24.44 10.56
C SER A 22 1.24 -23.31 10.38
N PRO A 23 0.57 -23.22 9.23
CA PRO A 23 -0.49 -22.21 9.02
C PRO A 23 -1.66 -22.35 10.01
N ALA A 24 -1.94 -23.55 10.50
CA ALA A 24 -3.00 -23.81 11.49
C ALA A 24 -2.59 -23.29 12.87
N GLU A 25 -1.42 -23.68 13.35
CA GLU A 25 -0.86 -23.23 14.63
C GLU A 25 -0.70 -21.71 14.67
N TYR A 26 -0.25 -21.10 13.57
CA TYR A 26 -0.16 -19.65 13.50
C TYR A 26 -1.54 -18.99 13.62
N ARG A 27 -2.60 -19.56 13.01
CA ARG A 27 -3.96 -18.99 13.10
C ARG A 27 -4.50 -19.04 14.53
N GLU A 28 -4.27 -20.14 15.25
CA GLU A 28 -4.70 -20.24 16.66
C GLU A 28 -3.93 -19.26 17.54
N TRP A 29 -2.62 -19.20 17.40
CA TRP A 29 -1.80 -18.21 18.10
C TRP A 29 -2.24 -16.77 17.82
N ALA A 30 -2.48 -16.43 16.57
CA ALA A 30 -2.97 -15.10 16.18
C ALA A 30 -4.37 -14.80 16.73
N LYS A 31 -5.22 -15.83 16.88
CA LYS A 31 -6.56 -15.69 17.44
C LYS A 31 -6.49 -15.34 18.93
N ASP A 32 -5.59 -15.97 19.65
CA ASP A 32 -5.49 -15.82 21.10
C ASP A 32 -4.70 -14.58 21.50
N GLU A 33 -3.61 -14.28 20.80
CA GLU A 33 -2.70 -13.19 21.19
C GLU A 33 -2.96 -11.86 20.44
N PHE A 34 -3.15 -11.92 19.12
CA PHE A 34 -3.17 -10.68 18.31
C PHE A 34 -4.56 -10.14 18.05
N ARG A 35 -5.56 -11.01 17.92
CA ARG A 35 -6.94 -10.57 17.65
C ARG A 35 -7.54 -9.75 18.80
N PRO A 36 -7.32 -10.06 20.08
CA PRO A 36 -7.79 -9.22 21.18
C PRO A 36 -7.15 -7.81 21.16
N VAL A 37 -5.85 -7.74 20.88
CA VAL A 37 -5.13 -6.48 20.77
C VAL A 37 -5.72 -5.63 19.62
N LEU A 38 -5.87 -6.22 18.44
CA LEU A 38 -6.46 -5.53 17.30
C LEU A 38 -7.88 -5.03 17.60
N ARG A 39 -8.73 -5.84 18.22
CA ARG A 39 -10.09 -5.44 18.62
C ARG A 39 -10.06 -4.23 19.53
N ARG A 40 -9.23 -4.28 20.57
CA ARG A 40 -9.10 -3.17 21.52
C ARG A 40 -8.63 -1.89 20.83
N MET A 41 -7.66 -1.98 19.94
CA MET A 41 -7.17 -0.81 19.18
C MET A 41 -8.24 -0.23 18.27
N LEU A 42 -8.99 -1.08 17.57
CA LEU A 42 -10.10 -0.65 16.71
C LEU A 42 -11.22 0.01 17.52
N ASP A 43 -11.58 -0.56 18.67
CA ASP A 43 -12.58 0.02 19.56
C ASP A 43 -12.18 1.41 20.07
N ILE A 44 -10.92 1.59 20.43
CA ILE A 44 -10.40 2.89 20.84
C ILE A 44 -10.42 3.86 19.67
N ALA A 45 -9.93 3.46 18.50
CA ALA A 45 -9.88 4.30 17.32
C ALA A 45 -11.28 4.78 16.90
N ILE A 46 -12.28 3.90 16.94
CA ILE A 46 -13.66 4.24 16.60
C ILE A 46 -14.29 5.18 17.65
N ARG A 47 -14.20 4.81 18.92
CA ARG A 47 -14.86 5.58 19.99
C ARG A 47 -14.27 6.97 20.21
N LYS A 48 -12.97 7.12 19.98
CA LYS A 48 -12.26 8.40 20.13
C LYS A 48 -12.07 9.15 18.82
N GLU A 49 -12.59 8.62 17.71
CA GLU A 49 -12.43 9.18 16.37
C GLU A 49 -10.96 9.51 16.02
N ILE A 50 -10.01 8.70 16.54
CA ILE A 50 -8.58 8.91 16.33
C ILE A 50 -8.22 8.76 14.85
N LEU A 51 -8.92 7.88 14.14
CA LEU A 51 -8.73 7.62 12.72
C LEU A 51 -10.10 7.55 12.04
N VAL A 52 -10.35 8.47 11.13
CA VAL A 52 -11.52 8.49 10.25
C VAL A 52 -11.02 8.28 8.82
N PRO A 53 -10.91 7.02 8.34
CA PRO A 53 -10.40 6.73 7.02
C PRO A 53 -11.33 7.27 5.94
N GLN A 54 -10.77 8.03 5.02
CA GLN A 54 -11.45 8.51 3.83
C GLN A 54 -10.59 8.18 2.62
N ALA A 55 -11.21 7.88 1.49
CA ALA A 55 -10.52 7.62 0.24
C ALA A 55 -11.28 8.26 -0.92
N ALA A 56 -10.52 8.80 -1.87
CA ALA A 56 -11.00 9.15 -3.19
C ALA A 56 -10.23 8.32 -4.22
N TYR A 57 -10.88 7.97 -5.31
CA TYR A 57 -10.24 7.25 -6.40
C TYR A 57 -10.67 7.83 -7.75
N GLY A 58 -9.83 7.65 -8.74
CA GLY A 58 -10.09 8.05 -10.11
C GLY A 58 -9.14 7.32 -11.05
N TYR A 59 -9.38 7.48 -12.34
CA TYR A 59 -8.56 6.90 -13.39
C TYR A 59 -8.01 8.04 -14.26
N TRP A 60 -6.70 8.08 -14.41
CA TRP A 60 -6.00 9.05 -15.22
C TRP A 60 -5.01 8.34 -16.13
N ARG A 61 -4.78 8.90 -17.29
CA ARG A 61 -3.64 8.49 -18.10
C ARG A 61 -2.36 8.91 -17.36
N CYS A 62 -1.37 8.04 -17.36
CA CYS A 62 -0.12 8.31 -16.67
C CYS A 62 1.07 7.70 -17.41
N ALA A 63 2.24 8.23 -17.15
CA ALA A 63 3.50 7.71 -17.63
C ALA A 63 4.61 7.95 -16.59
N ALA A 64 5.68 7.17 -16.68
CA ALA A 64 6.87 7.35 -15.86
C ALA A 64 7.91 8.23 -16.56
N GLU A 65 8.64 9.02 -15.80
CA GLU A 65 9.83 9.73 -16.21
C GLU A 65 10.86 9.69 -15.08
N GLY A 66 11.86 8.82 -15.23
CA GLY A 66 12.81 8.58 -14.15
C GLY A 66 12.14 7.99 -12.90
N ASN A 67 12.13 8.73 -11.81
CA ASN A 67 11.48 8.34 -10.55
C ASN A 67 10.09 8.97 -10.37
N ASP A 68 9.62 9.68 -11.37
CA ASP A 68 8.35 10.39 -11.33
C ASP A 68 7.25 9.62 -12.04
N VAL A 69 6.02 9.75 -11.54
CA VAL A 69 4.80 9.36 -12.25
C VAL A 69 4.04 10.63 -12.59
N ILE A 70 3.83 10.86 -13.88
CA ILE A 70 3.13 12.01 -14.43
C ILE A 70 1.68 11.61 -14.68
N LEU A 71 0.74 12.40 -14.19
CA LEU A 71 -0.68 12.28 -14.53
C LEU A 71 -1.04 13.31 -15.59
N PHE A 72 -1.78 12.87 -16.59
CA PHE A 72 -2.27 13.72 -17.66
C PHE A 72 -3.74 14.06 -17.50
N ASP A 73 -4.18 15.11 -18.16
CA ASP A 73 -5.60 15.45 -18.24
C ASP A 73 -6.39 14.43 -19.08
N THR A 74 -7.69 14.68 -19.22
CA THR A 74 -8.59 13.78 -19.96
C THR A 74 -8.23 13.62 -21.42
N ASP A 75 -7.58 14.61 -22.01
CA ASP A 75 -7.13 14.58 -23.41
C ASP A 75 -5.80 13.83 -23.54
N GLY A 76 -5.09 13.64 -22.42
CA GLY A 76 -3.83 12.93 -22.34
C GLY A 76 -2.62 13.72 -22.87
N GLU A 77 -2.79 15.02 -23.10
CA GLU A 77 -1.77 15.90 -23.69
C GLU A 77 -1.10 16.79 -22.66
N ARG A 78 -1.86 17.28 -21.68
CA ARG A 78 -1.36 18.21 -20.67
C ARG A 78 -1.05 17.51 -19.36
N GLU A 79 0.15 17.73 -18.82
CA GLU A 79 0.51 17.32 -17.48
C GLU A 79 -0.39 18.03 -16.45
N LEU A 80 -1.13 17.26 -15.66
CA LEU A 80 -1.93 17.77 -14.53
C LEU A 80 -1.09 17.90 -13.28
N THR A 81 -0.33 16.86 -12.98
CA THR A 81 0.51 16.80 -11.80
C THR A 81 1.55 15.69 -11.94
N ARG A 82 2.53 15.75 -11.06
CA ARG A 82 3.65 14.82 -11.03
C ARG A 82 3.92 14.39 -9.60
N PHE A 83 4.15 13.10 -9.40
CA PHE A 83 4.50 12.51 -8.12
C PHE A 83 5.91 11.93 -8.19
N SER A 84 6.81 12.47 -7.39
CA SER A 84 8.18 11.95 -7.28
C SER A 84 8.24 10.89 -6.17
N PHE A 85 8.75 9.72 -6.51
CA PHE A 85 8.88 8.60 -5.59
C PHE A 85 10.34 8.31 -5.26
N PRO A 86 10.69 8.08 -3.99
CA PRO A 86 12.04 7.69 -3.64
C PRO A 86 12.33 6.27 -4.16
N ARG A 87 13.51 6.10 -4.74
CA ARG A 87 14.03 4.78 -5.10
C ARG A 87 14.62 4.11 -3.87
N GLN A 88 14.43 2.79 -3.75
CA GLN A 88 15.05 2.01 -2.68
C GLN A 88 16.58 2.16 -2.74
N ASN A 89 17.19 2.45 -1.59
CA ASN A 89 18.64 2.61 -1.48
C ASN A 89 19.36 1.24 -1.32
N LYS A 90 19.34 0.44 -2.37
CA LYS A 90 20.05 -0.83 -2.46
C LYS A 90 20.34 -1.15 -3.92
N GLU A 91 21.30 -2.06 -4.18
CA GLU A 91 21.55 -2.54 -5.54
C GLU A 91 20.28 -3.14 -6.16
N GLY A 92 19.93 -2.74 -7.38
CA GLY A 92 18.67 -3.11 -8.02
C GLY A 92 17.43 -2.55 -7.34
N GLY A 93 17.57 -1.46 -6.58
CA GLY A 93 16.47 -0.83 -5.84
C GLY A 93 15.31 -0.39 -6.72
N LEU A 94 14.08 -0.75 -6.32
CA LEU A 94 12.86 -0.44 -7.05
C LEU A 94 12.33 0.94 -6.68
N CYS A 95 11.66 1.57 -7.66
CA CYS A 95 10.83 2.74 -7.50
C CYS A 95 9.40 2.43 -7.96
N ILE A 96 8.41 3.12 -7.42
CA ILE A 96 7.01 2.96 -7.88
C ILE A 96 6.89 3.29 -9.37
N ALA A 97 7.64 4.28 -9.88
CA ALA A 97 7.64 4.67 -11.27
C ALA A 97 8.05 3.54 -12.24
N ASP A 98 8.86 2.56 -11.79
CA ASP A 98 9.32 1.44 -12.64
C ASP A 98 8.18 0.53 -13.13
N PHE A 99 6.98 0.64 -12.57
CA PHE A 99 5.80 -0.16 -12.90
C PHE A 99 4.85 0.54 -13.89
N PHE A 100 5.21 1.72 -14.37
CA PHE A 100 4.47 2.48 -15.36
C PHE A 100 5.23 2.51 -16.69
N HIS A 101 4.50 2.69 -17.80
CA HIS A 101 5.12 2.89 -19.10
C HIS A 101 5.94 4.19 -19.12
N ASP A 102 7.11 4.15 -19.75
CA ASP A 102 7.96 5.33 -19.89
C ASP A 102 7.30 6.36 -20.82
N ALA A 103 7.38 7.62 -20.44
CA ALA A 103 6.89 8.73 -21.24
C ALA A 103 7.61 8.84 -22.60
N ALA A 104 8.89 8.43 -22.67
CA ALA A 104 9.68 8.40 -23.88
C ALA A 104 9.19 7.38 -24.91
N ASP A 105 8.51 6.31 -24.46
CA ASP A 105 7.96 5.27 -25.35
C ASP A 105 6.62 5.66 -25.99
N GLY A 106 6.14 6.86 -25.77
CA GLY A 106 4.92 7.42 -26.36
C GLY A 106 3.61 6.82 -25.85
N GLY A 107 3.68 6.08 -24.75
CA GLY A 107 2.55 5.35 -24.17
C GLY A 107 2.09 5.89 -22.83
N ALA A 108 1.22 6.90 -22.80
CA ALA A 108 0.37 7.10 -21.64
C ALA A 108 -0.73 6.02 -21.62
N THR A 109 -0.75 5.20 -20.59
CA THR A 109 -1.79 4.16 -20.37
C THR A 109 -2.91 4.73 -19.52
#